data_bcef847b3d4f3495be7e02fcca666706
#
_entry.id   bcef847b3d4f3495be7e02fcca666706
#
_cell.length_a   1.000
_cell.length_b   1.000
_cell.length_c   1.000
_cell.angle_alpha   90.00
_cell.angle_beta   90.00
_cell.angle_gamma   90.00
#
_symmetry.space_group_name_H-M   'P 1'
#
loop_
_entity.id
_entity.type
_entity.pdbx_description
1 polymer ?
#
loop_
_entity_poly.entity_id
_entity_poly.type
_entity_poly.pdbx_seq_one_letter_code
_entity_poly.pdbx_strand_id
1 'polypeptide(L)'
;MRVVDVCFARGTTGFFFEDQAAIKKGATRDGFVYRGEPSTSGFQKIRQAGECVSIMLVLEDGQVALGDCAAVQYSGAGGRDPLFLAETYLPFLQEEIAPRLKGRVFDSFREAAAEFDQLQIEGRPLHTAIRYGLSQALLDGVARSSGRLMAEVVAEEYGLPLHARRVP
;
A
#
# COMPACT_ATOMS: atom_id res chain seq x y z
N MET A 1 5.11 8.62 -17.91
CA MET A 1 5.31 7.16 -18.01
C MET A 1 4.11 6.48 -18.64
N ARG A 2 4.31 5.39 -19.41
CA ARG A 2 3.19 4.56 -19.90
C ARG A 2 3.23 3.19 -19.24
N VAL A 3 2.11 2.77 -18.66
CA VAL A 3 1.94 1.44 -18.05
C VAL A 3 1.40 0.49 -19.11
N VAL A 4 2.13 -0.57 -19.42
CA VAL A 4 1.70 -1.56 -20.43
C VAL A 4 1.06 -2.79 -19.80
N ASP A 5 1.47 -3.13 -18.57
CA ASP A 5 0.85 -4.20 -17.80
C ASP A 5 0.93 -3.96 -16.29
N VAL A 6 0.11 -4.67 -15.53
CA VAL A 6 0.06 -4.57 -14.06
C VAL A 6 0.01 -5.97 -13.48
N CYS A 7 0.93 -6.27 -12.57
CA CYS A 7 0.98 -7.54 -11.85
C CYS A 7 0.87 -7.29 -10.34
N PHE A 8 0.34 -8.27 -9.64
CA PHE A 8 0.23 -8.26 -8.18
C PHE A 8 0.79 -9.54 -7.59
N ALA A 9 1.45 -9.42 -6.43
CA ALA A 9 1.97 -10.57 -5.71
C ALA A 9 1.66 -10.47 -4.23
N ARG A 10 1.24 -11.60 -3.63
CA ARG A 10 1.07 -11.71 -2.17
C ARG A 10 2.44 -11.70 -1.50
N GLY A 11 2.51 -11.05 -0.35
CA GLY A 11 3.70 -11.01 0.49
C GLY A 11 3.35 -10.90 1.97
N THR A 12 4.39 -10.85 2.77
CA THR A 12 4.29 -10.57 4.21
C THR A 12 5.03 -9.27 4.52
N THR A 13 4.49 -8.50 5.45
CA THR A 13 5.18 -7.29 5.94
C THR A 13 6.23 -7.63 6.97
N GLY A 14 7.12 -6.69 7.28
CA GLY A 14 8.02 -6.79 8.43
C GLY A 14 7.35 -6.58 9.79
N PHE A 15 6.02 -6.47 9.83
CA PHE A 15 5.21 -6.20 11.02
C PHE A 15 4.27 -7.34 11.32
N PHE A 16 3.88 -7.43 12.59
CA PHE A 16 2.77 -8.26 13.01
C PHE A 16 1.49 -7.42 13.07
N PHE A 17 0.37 -8.02 12.69
CA PHE A 17 -0.94 -7.49 13.00
C PHE A 17 -1.31 -7.93 14.42
N GLU A 18 -1.82 -6.98 15.21
CA GLU A 18 -2.22 -7.22 16.59
C GLU A 18 -3.67 -6.82 16.82
N ASP A 19 -4.47 -7.75 17.29
CA ASP A 19 -5.85 -7.48 17.69
C ASP A 19 -5.89 -6.70 19.01
N GLN A 20 -5.88 -5.38 18.87
CA GLN A 20 -5.91 -4.48 20.03
C GLN A 20 -7.18 -4.63 20.87
N ALA A 21 -8.30 -5.06 20.28
CA ALA A 21 -9.53 -5.29 21.03
C ALA A 21 -9.39 -6.49 21.96
N ALA A 22 -8.78 -7.58 21.49
CA ALA A 22 -8.49 -8.75 22.32
C ALA A 22 -7.45 -8.44 23.41
N ILE A 23 -6.40 -7.70 23.06
CA ILE A 23 -5.37 -7.29 24.05
C ILE A 23 -5.98 -6.44 25.16
N LYS A 24 -6.81 -5.46 24.82
CA LYS A 24 -7.51 -4.61 25.81
C LYS A 24 -8.52 -5.37 26.67
N LYS A 25 -9.06 -6.49 26.18
CA LYS A 25 -9.94 -7.38 26.94
C LYS A 25 -9.19 -8.30 27.93
N GLY A 26 -7.87 -8.22 27.99
CA GLY A 26 -7.06 -8.95 28.95
C GLY A 26 -6.34 -10.18 28.39
N ALA A 27 -6.12 -10.24 27.09
CA ALA A 27 -5.27 -11.29 26.51
C ALA A 27 -3.88 -11.27 27.15
N THR A 28 -3.41 -12.43 27.61
CA THR A 28 -2.14 -12.55 28.31
C THR A 28 -1.00 -12.75 27.30
N ARG A 29 0.04 -11.93 27.42
CA ARG A 29 1.25 -12.09 26.61
C ARG A 29 2.06 -13.30 27.08
N ASP A 30 2.47 -14.14 26.15
CA ASP A 30 3.34 -15.28 26.39
C ASP A 30 4.51 -15.23 25.37
N GLY A 31 5.60 -14.61 25.76
CA GLY A 31 6.74 -14.35 24.88
C GLY A 31 6.34 -13.51 23.67
N PHE A 32 6.39 -14.11 22.48
CA PHE A 32 6.09 -13.46 21.20
C PHE A 32 4.60 -13.56 20.80
N VAL A 33 3.80 -14.35 21.49
CA VAL A 33 2.39 -14.58 21.19
C VAL A 33 1.49 -14.06 22.32
N TYR A 34 0.19 -14.05 22.05
CA TYR A 34 -0.83 -13.81 23.07
C TYR A 34 -1.68 -15.06 23.24
N ARG A 35 -2.05 -15.36 24.47
CA ARG A 35 -3.03 -16.40 24.81
C ARG A 35 -4.44 -15.80 24.80
N GLY A 36 -5.40 -16.52 24.26
CA GLY A 36 -6.80 -16.12 24.13
C GLY A 36 -7.26 -16.14 22.67
N GLU A 37 -8.54 -15.80 22.50
CA GLU A 37 -9.18 -15.76 21.19
C GLU A 37 -9.18 -14.32 20.62
N PRO A 38 -9.04 -14.15 19.30
CA PRO A 38 -9.19 -12.86 18.67
C PRO A 38 -10.62 -12.33 18.83
N SER A 39 -10.75 -11.02 18.87
CA SER A 39 -12.03 -10.32 19.03
C SER A 39 -12.44 -9.53 17.79
N THR A 40 -11.49 -9.23 16.90
CA THR A 40 -11.72 -8.44 15.69
C THR A 40 -11.84 -9.36 14.48
N SER A 41 -12.81 -9.08 13.62
CA SER A 41 -13.03 -9.84 12.39
C SER A 41 -11.78 -9.83 11.49
N GLY A 42 -11.48 -10.98 10.86
CA GLY A 42 -10.31 -11.19 10.02
C GLY A 42 -9.07 -11.68 10.75
N PHE A 43 -9.00 -11.54 12.08
CA PHE A 43 -7.92 -12.11 12.86
C PHE A 43 -8.14 -13.61 13.11
N GLN A 44 -7.12 -14.40 12.84
CA GLN A 44 -7.07 -15.82 13.19
C GLN A 44 -6.35 -16.06 14.53
N LYS A 45 -5.47 -15.14 14.89
CA LYS A 45 -4.73 -15.10 16.16
C LYS A 45 -4.62 -13.64 16.61
N ILE A 46 -4.50 -13.41 17.94
CA ILE A 46 -4.36 -12.06 18.49
C ILE A 46 -3.13 -11.34 17.93
N ARG A 47 -2.05 -12.08 17.65
CA ARG A 47 -0.90 -11.61 16.88
C ARG A 47 -0.66 -12.57 15.72
N GLN A 48 -0.66 -12.04 14.51
CA GLN A 48 -0.38 -12.80 13.30
C GLN A 48 0.55 -12.02 12.37
N ALA A 49 1.22 -12.72 11.44
CA ALA A 49 2.06 -12.05 10.46
C ALA A 49 1.24 -11.03 9.67
N GLY A 50 1.81 -9.85 9.46
CA GLY A 50 1.19 -8.86 8.60
C GLY A 50 1.30 -9.27 7.13
N GLU A 51 0.23 -9.05 6.38
CA GLU A 51 0.18 -9.35 4.95
C GLU A 51 0.31 -8.08 4.11
N CYS A 52 0.82 -8.23 2.90
CA CYS A 52 0.85 -7.18 1.90
C CYS A 52 0.54 -7.73 0.51
N VAL A 53 0.26 -6.82 -0.41
CA VAL A 53 0.22 -7.12 -1.84
C VAL A 53 1.14 -6.14 -2.55
N SER A 54 2.16 -6.67 -3.22
CA SER A 54 3.05 -5.86 -4.06
C SER A 54 2.37 -5.55 -5.39
N ILE A 55 2.50 -4.30 -5.83
CA ILE A 55 2.06 -3.79 -7.13
C ILE A 55 3.31 -3.67 -8.01
N MET A 56 3.25 -4.25 -9.20
CA MET A 56 4.30 -4.17 -10.21
C MET A 56 3.69 -3.53 -11.47
N LEU A 57 4.11 -2.31 -11.78
CA LEU A 57 3.73 -1.62 -13.01
C LEU A 57 4.80 -1.90 -14.07
N VAL A 58 4.46 -2.64 -15.11
CA VAL A 58 5.34 -2.87 -16.25
C VAL A 58 5.25 -1.66 -17.17
N LEU A 59 6.37 -1.01 -17.41
CA LEU A 59 6.46 0.21 -18.22
C LEU A 59 6.79 -0.10 -19.67
N GLU A 60 6.48 0.81 -20.59
CA GLU A 60 6.70 0.65 -22.04
C GLU A 60 8.16 0.40 -22.41
N ASP A 61 9.10 0.92 -21.63
CA ASP A 61 10.55 0.73 -21.81
C ASP A 61 11.07 -0.59 -21.19
N GLY A 62 10.18 -1.43 -20.65
CA GLY A 62 10.51 -2.71 -20.02
C GLY A 62 10.92 -2.61 -18.55
N GLN A 63 11.00 -1.42 -17.97
CA GLN A 63 11.23 -1.28 -16.53
C GLN A 63 10.00 -1.71 -15.75
N VAL A 64 10.20 -2.06 -14.48
CA VAL A 64 9.12 -2.41 -13.54
C VAL A 64 9.17 -1.47 -12.35
N ALA A 65 8.10 -0.73 -12.13
CA ALA A 65 7.92 0.11 -10.96
C ALA A 65 7.19 -0.65 -9.86
N LEU A 66 7.56 -0.39 -8.61
CA LEU A 66 7.15 -1.17 -7.45
C LEU A 66 6.46 -0.32 -6.40
N GLY A 67 5.44 -0.90 -5.77
CA GLY A 67 4.82 -0.37 -4.56
C GLY A 67 4.18 -1.50 -3.76
N ASP A 68 4.10 -1.34 -2.45
CA ASP A 68 3.55 -2.35 -1.56
C ASP A 68 2.31 -1.84 -0.83
N CYS A 69 1.19 -2.53 -1.03
CA CYS A 69 -0.02 -2.35 -0.22
C CYS A 69 0.23 -2.95 1.16
N ALA A 70 0.90 -2.21 2.02
CA ALA A 70 1.21 -2.62 3.38
C ALA A 70 0.47 -1.76 4.39
N ALA A 71 -0.15 -2.40 5.38
CA ALA A 71 -0.83 -1.72 6.47
C ALA A 71 -0.15 -2.03 7.79
N VAL A 72 0.09 -1.01 8.60
CA VAL A 72 0.37 -1.17 10.03
C VAL A 72 -0.97 -1.16 10.73
N GLN A 73 -1.43 -2.32 11.14
CA GLN A 73 -2.80 -2.46 11.60
C GLN A 73 -2.88 -2.53 13.12
N TYR A 74 -3.49 -1.50 13.66
CA TYR A 74 -4.05 -1.51 15.02
C TYR A 74 -5.57 -1.62 14.85
N SER A 75 -6.06 -2.85 14.69
CA SER A 75 -7.43 -3.16 14.34
C SER A 75 -8.46 -2.57 15.31
N GLY A 76 -9.59 -2.18 14.75
CA GLY A 76 -10.75 -1.74 15.52
C GLY A 76 -10.57 -0.43 16.27
N ALA A 77 -9.52 0.33 16.02
CA ALA A 77 -9.29 1.61 16.67
C ALA A 77 -9.73 2.77 15.77
N GLY A 78 -10.78 3.49 16.18
CA GLY A 78 -11.07 4.85 15.75
C GLY A 78 -11.22 5.08 14.23
N GLY A 79 -12.11 4.37 13.56
CA GLY A 79 -12.41 4.62 12.14
C GLY A 79 -11.33 4.19 11.15
N ARG A 80 -10.45 3.29 11.55
CA ARG A 80 -9.45 2.71 10.67
C ARG A 80 -10.07 1.69 9.72
N ASP A 81 -9.39 1.50 8.58
CA ASP A 81 -9.75 0.48 7.60
C ASP A 81 -9.79 -0.93 8.22
N PRO A 82 -10.52 -1.88 7.63
CA PRO A 82 -10.49 -3.28 8.02
C PRO A 82 -9.07 -3.87 7.97
N LEU A 83 -8.89 -5.05 8.54
CA LEU A 83 -7.63 -5.77 8.45
C LEU A 83 -7.28 -6.04 6.98
N PHE A 84 -6.06 -5.65 6.56
CA PHE A 84 -5.60 -5.88 5.20
C PHE A 84 -5.16 -7.32 5.02
N LEU A 85 -5.99 -8.12 4.37
CA LEU A 85 -5.70 -9.52 4.04
C LEU A 85 -5.50 -9.66 2.53
N ALA A 86 -4.38 -10.26 2.14
CA ALA A 86 -4.03 -10.41 0.72
C ALA A 86 -5.07 -11.20 -0.06
N GLU A 87 -5.70 -12.20 0.56
CA GLU A 87 -6.76 -13.00 -0.07
C GLU A 87 -8.01 -12.17 -0.40
N THR A 88 -8.29 -11.15 0.41
CA THR A 88 -9.44 -10.24 0.20
C THR A 88 -9.14 -9.19 -0.85
N TYR A 89 -7.94 -8.59 -0.80
CA TYR A 89 -7.64 -7.42 -1.63
C TYR A 89 -6.95 -7.74 -2.96
N LEU A 90 -6.37 -8.93 -3.14
CA LEU A 90 -5.76 -9.30 -4.42
C LEU A 90 -6.80 -9.38 -5.56
N PRO A 91 -7.96 -10.04 -5.42
CA PRO A 91 -9.00 -10.00 -6.45
C PRO A 91 -9.48 -8.58 -6.73
N PHE A 92 -9.73 -7.78 -5.69
CA PHE A 92 -10.13 -6.38 -5.83
C PHE A 92 -9.11 -5.57 -6.65
N LEU A 93 -7.81 -5.74 -6.38
CA LEU A 93 -6.75 -5.07 -7.13
C LEU A 93 -6.74 -5.49 -8.60
N GLN A 94 -6.96 -6.77 -8.88
CA GLN A 94 -7.00 -7.31 -10.24
C GLN A 94 -8.22 -6.83 -11.03
N GLU A 95 -9.38 -6.78 -10.40
CA GLU A 95 -10.66 -6.48 -11.04
C GLU A 95 -10.92 -4.97 -11.13
N GLU A 96 -10.57 -4.21 -10.08
CA GLU A 96 -10.92 -2.80 -9.98
C GLU A 96 -9.75 -1.85 -10.27
N ILE A 97 -8.54 -2.20 -9.91
CA ILE A 97 -7.40 -1.28 -10.00
C ILE A 97 -6.58 -1.52 -11.28
N ALA A 98 -6.29 -2.77 -11.63
CA ALA A 98 -5.49 -3.07 -12.81
C ALA A 98 -6.06 -2.44 -14.10
N PRO A 99 -7.39 -2.51 -14.39
CA PRO A 99 -7.95 -1.89 -15.59
C PRO A 99 -7.81 -0.36 -15.62
N ARG A 100 -7.70 0.27 -14.45
CA ARG A 100 -7.53 1.73 -14.31
C ARG A 100 -6.08 2.19 -14.47
N LEU A 101 -5.14 1.27 -14.51
CA LEU A 101 -3.71 1.53 -14.68
C LEU A 101 -3.20 1.09 -16.06
N LYS A 102 -3.63 -0.09 -16.51
CA LYS A 102 -3.14 -0.71 -17.75
C LYS A 102 -3.49 0.12 -18.97
N GLY A 103 -2.50 0.36 -19.82
CA GLY A 103 -2.60 1.14 -21.05
C GLY A 103 -2.57 2.65 -20.85
N ARG A 104 -2.55 3.15 -19.62
CA ARG A 104 -2.56 4.59 -19.32
C ARG A 104 -1.19 5.23 -19.41
N VAL A 105 -1.22 6.51 -19.69
CA VAL A 105 -0.06 7.40 -19.61
C VAL A 105 -0.25 8.33 -18.42
N PHE A 106 0.78 8.47 -17.61
CA PHE A 106 0.84 9.39 -16.48
C PHE A 106 2.01 10.34 -16.69
N ASP A 107 1.71 11.64 -16.79
CA ASP A 107 2.70 12.67 -17.04
C ASP A 107 3.23 13.28 -15.73
N SER A 108 2.44 13.23 -14.67
CA SER A 108 2.76 13.73 -13.34
C SER A 108 2.43 12.69 -12.27
N PHE A 109 3.35 12.49 -11.33
CA PHE A 109 3.12 11.71 -10.13
C PHE A 109 2.03 12.33 -9.26
N ARG A 110 2.12 13.65 -9.02
CA ARG A 110 1.19 14.38 -8.15
C ARG A 110 -0.26 14.24 -8.62
N GLU A 111 -0.51 14.39 -9.92
CA GLU A 111 -1.85 14.26 -10.49
C GLU A 111 -2.35 12.82 -10.42
N ALA A 112 -1.52 11.85 -10.81
CA ALA A 112 -1.85 10.44 -10.73
C ALA A 112 -2.13 9.98 -9.28
N ALA A 113 -1.29 10.37 -8.34
CA ALA A 113 -1.48 10.05 -6.93
C ALA A 113 -2.77 10.65 -6.37
N ALA A 114 -3.07 11.91 -6.71
CA ALA A 114 -4.31 12.57 -6.28
C ALA A 114 -5.56 11.88 -6.85
N GLU A 115 -5.52 11.41 -8.11
CA GLU A 115 -6.63 10.66 -8.71
C GLU A 115 -6.95 9.40 -7.92
N PHE A 116 -5.93 8.57 -7.62
CA PHE A 116 -6.15 7.34 -6.88
C PHE A 116 -6.44 7.56 -5.39
N ASP A 117 -5.91 8.63 -4.79
CA ASP A 117 -6.23 8.98 -3.41
C ASP A 117 -7.72 9.38 -3.24
N GLN A 118 -8.30 10.00 -4.24
CA GLN A 118 -9.70 10.42 -4.26
C GLN A 118 -10.65 9.38 -4.85
N LEU A 119 -10.11 8.28 -5.42
CA LEU A 119 -10.90 7.26 -6.06
C LEU A 119 -11.84 6.59 -5.07
N GLN A 120 -13.11 6.53 -5.44
CA GLN A 120 -14.13 5.78 -4.72
C GLN A 120 -14.67 4.66 -5.59
N ILE A 121 -14.83 3.48 -5.01
CA ILE A 121 -15.47 2.33 -5.64
C ILE A 121 -16.69 1.98 -4.80
N GLU A 122 -17.85 1.94 -5.44
CA GLU A 122 -19.16 1.78 -4.78
C GLU A 122 -19.38 2.79 -3.63
N GLY A 123 -18.92 4.04 -3.83
CA GLY A 123 -19.06 5.12 -2.85
C GLY A 123 -18.12 5.01 -1.63
N ARG A 124 -17.15 4.12 -1.66
CA ARG A 124 -16.17 3.93 -0.60
C ARG A 124 -14.78 4.31 -1.08
N PRO A 125 -13.99 5.03 -0.27
CA PRO A 125 -12.60 5.29 -0.60
C PRO A 125 -11.80 3.98 -0.61
N LEU A 126 -10.70 3.97 -1.37
CA LEU A 126 -9.77 2.85 -1.34
C LEU A 126 -9.18 2.66 0.06
N HIS A 127 -8.92 1.42 0.43
CA HIS A 127 -8.20 1.08 1.65
C HIS A 127 -6.86 1.83 1.71
N THR A 128 -6.49 2.37 2.86
CA THR A 128 -5.26 3.18 3.03
C THR A 128 -4.00 2.46 2.54
N ALA A 129 -3.90 1.13 2.78
CA ALA A 129 -2.78 0.34 2.27
C ALA A 129 -2.72 0.32 0.73
N ILE A 130 -3.87 0.29 0.05
CA ILE A 130 -3.93 0.32 -1.42
C ILE A 130 -3.49 1.69 -1.92
N ARG A 131 -4.00 2.78 -1.34
CA ARG A 131 -3.58 4.15 -1.69
C ARG A 131 -2.07 4.33 -1.50
N TYR A 132 -1.53 3.80 -0.40
CA TYR A 132 -0.10 3.83 -0.12
C TYR A 132 0.70 3.07 -1.18
N GLY A 133 0.35 1.81 -1.48
CA GLY A 133 1.05 1.01 -2.49
C GLY A 133 0.96 1.61 -3.90
N LEU A 134 -0.22 2.14 -4.28
CA LEU A 134 -0.40 2.81 -5.56
C LEU A 134 0.48 4.07 -5.68
N SER A 135 0.50 4.92 -4.65
CA SER A 135 1.32 6.12 -4.67
C SER A 135 2.81 5.81 -4.77
N GLN A 136 3.29 4.75 -4.11
CA GLN A 136 4.67 4.29 -4.25
C GLN A 136 4.97 3.82 -5.68
N ALA A 137 4.13 2.93 -6.25
CA ALA A 137 4.33 2.40 -7.59
C ALA A 137 4.31 3.51 -8.66
N LEU A 138 3.40 4.48 -8.53
CA LEU A 138 3.30 5.62 -9.43
C LEU A 138 4.54 6.52 -9.32
N LEU A 139 5.00 6.81 -8.10
CA LEU A 139 6.20 7.61 -7.88
C LEU A 139 7.46 6.93 -8.43
N ASP A 140 7.63 5.63 -8.15
CA ASP A 140 8.76 4.84 -8.68
C ASP A 140 8.71 4.79 -10.22
N GLY A 141 7.51 4.65 -10.80
CA GLY A 141 7.33 4.62 -12.25
C GLY A 141 7.68 5.94 -12.93
N VAL A 142 7.22 7.07 -12.40
CA VAL A 142 7.55 8.39 -12.93
C VAL A 142 9.05 8.67 -12.79
N ALA A 143 9.64 8.32 -11.64
CA ALA A 143 11.07 8.48 -11.40
C ALA A 143 11.91 7.66 -12.39
N ARG A 144 11.61 6.37 -12.57
CA ARG A 144 12.29 5.48 -13.52
C ARG A 144 12.18 5.97 -14.96
N SER A 145 10.96 6.26 -15.41
CA SER A 145 10.71 6.72 -16.79
C SER A 145 11.41 8.04 -17.13
N SER A 146 11.70 8.87 -16.13
CA SER A 146 12.38 10.15 -16.33
C SER A 146 13.86 10.13 -15.94
N GLY A 147 14.39 8.98 -15.49
CA GLY A 147 15.79 8.85 -15.07
C GLY A 147 16.13 9.69 -13.83
N ARG A 148 15.14 9.93 -12.95
CA ARG A 148 15.27 10.75 -11.74
C ARG A 148 15.12 9.90 -10.48
N LEU A 149 15.57 10.43 -9.35
CA LEU A 149 15.24 9.86 -8.04
C LEU A 149 13.80 10.23 -7.65
N MET A 150 13.13 9.39 -6.88
CA MET A 150 11.79 9.68 -6.34
C MET A 150 11.76 11.01 -5.57
N ALA A 151 12.82 11.32 -4.81
CA ALA A 151 12.92 12.58 -4.08
C ALA A 151 12.98 13.80 -5.02
N GLU A 152 13.62 13.67 -6.19
CA GLU A 152 13.68 14.74 -7.19
C GLU A 152 12.32 14.98 -7.83
N VAL A 153 11.58 13.91 -8.14
CA VAL A 153 10.21 14.01 -8.65
C VAL A 153 9.30 14.73 -7.66
N VAL A 154 9.34 14.33 -6.38
CA VAL A 154 8.55 14.99 -5.33
C VAL A 154 8.95 16.45 -5.17
N ALA A 155 10.24 16.76 -5.10
CA ALA A 155 10.71 18.13 -4.93
C ALA A 155 10.24 19.03 -6.08
N GLU A 156 10.37 18.57 -7.32
CA GLU A 156 9.97 19.33 -8.50
C GLU A 156 8.46 19.53 -8.57
N GLU A 157 7.67 18.45 -8.46
CA GLU A 157 6.22 18.53 -8.65
C GLU A 157 5.49 19.26 -7.50
N TYR A 158 6.11 19.34 -6.31
CA TYR A 158 5.57 20.09 -5.17
C TYR A 158 6.26 21.44 -4.95
N GLY A 159 7.21 21.83 -5.80
CA GLY A 159 7.92 23.10 -5.68
C GLY A 159 8.77 23.18 -4.41
N LEU A 160 9.35 22.09 -3.97
CA LEU A 160 10.14 21.97 -2.75
C LEU A 160 11.65 22.04 -3.07
N PRO A 161 12.45 22.67 -2.21
CA PRO A 161 13.91 22.62 -2.38
C PRO A 161 14.43 21.20 -2.06
N LEU A 162 15.25 20.66 -2.94
CA LEU A 162 15.94 19.39 -2.69
C LEU A 162 17.22 19.66 -1.90
N HIS A 163 17.27 19.23 -0.66
CA HIS A 163 18.44 19.33 0.19
C HIS A 163 19.03 17.93 0.47
N ALA A 164 20.11 17.61 -0.21
CA ALA A 164 20.91 16.42 0.14
C ALA A 164 21.78 16.73 1.37
N ARG A 165 21.40 16.22 2.53
CA ARG A 165 22.24 16.28 3.73
C ARG A 165 22.66 14.87 4.13
N ARG A 166 23.92 14.74 4.54
CA ARG A 166 24.39 13.49 5.13
C ARG A 166 23.66 13.30 6.47
N VAL A 167 22.95 12.20 6.59
CA VAL A 167 22.34 11.80 7.87
C VAL A 167 23.46 11.22 8.72
N PRO A 168 23.62 11.64 10.01
CA PRO A 168 24.67 11.14 10.89
C PRO A 168 24.51 9.66 11.23
#